data_37aea858e2729f14aa43f3c05c3eb2b9
#
_entry.id   37aea858e2729f14aa43f3c05c3eb2b9
#
_cell.length_a   1.000
_cell.length_b   1.000
_cell.length_c   1.000
_cell.angle_alpha   90.00
_cell.angle_beta   90.00
_cell.angle_gamma   90.00
#
_symmetry.space_group_name_H-M   'P 1'
#
loop_
_entity.id
_entity.type
_entity.pdbx_description
1 polymer ?
#
loop_
_entity_poly.entity_id
_entity_poly.type
_entity_poly.pdbx_seq_one_letter_code
_entity_poly.pdbx_strand_id
1 'polypeptide(L)'
;MSFASFEAAAPEFGAAAHRLFVGADGVAIGFLATVSERGRPHLAPVCPVFCGDDLFVVASARSPRTADLRTNTAFVLHAFLGQSDEEFQLAGRTVEIVSAPERAAVHAAIPFASFQRADPIFRLDVERALWVYWDRAGQPDTKAVRRRWP
;
A
#
# COMPACT_ATOMS: atom_id res chain seq x y z
N MET A 1 -7.66 -10.13 1.92
CA MET A 1 -8.92 -9.74 1.24
C MET A 1 -8.65 -8.58 0.29
N SER A 2 -9.53 -8.36 -0.71
CA SER A 2 -9.46 -7.19 -1.59
C SER A 2 -9.53 -5.88 -0.82
N PHE A 3 -9.04 -4.79 -1.43
CA PHE A 3 -9.09 -3.47 -0.79
C PHE A 3 -10.54 -2.99 -0.59
N ALA A 4 -11.44 -3.21 -1.55
CA ALA A 4 -12.85 -2.87 -1.40
C ALA A 4 -13.54 -3.64 -0.27
N SER A 5 -13.20 -4.92 -0.07
CA SER A 5 -13.72 -5.68 1.07
C SER A 5 -13.21 -5.14 2.41
N PHE A 6 -11.95 -4.69 2.45
CA PHE A 6 -11.38 -4.01 3.61
C PHE A 6 -12.10 -2.68 3.89
N GLU A 7 -12.32 -1.85 2.87
CA GLU A 7 -13.08 -0.58 3.02
C GLU A 7 -14.50 -0.81 3.52
N ALA A 8 -15.20 -1.82 2.98
CA ALA A 8 -16.53 -2.16 3.42
C ALA A 8 -16.56 -2.61 4.89
N ALA A 9 -15.56 -3.36 5.35
CA ALA A 9 -15.43 -3.83 6.71
C ALA A 9 -14.94 -2.75 7.70
N ALA A 10 -14.19 -1.77 7.22
CA ALA A 10 -13.58 -0.70 8.02
C ALA A 10 -13.58 0.65 7.27
N PRO A 11 -14.75 1.29 7.07
CA PRO A 11 -14.88 2.47 6.20
C PRO A 11 -13.98 3.64 6.61
N GLU A 12 -13.76 3.84 7.91
CA GLU A 12 -12.90 4.91 8.41
C GLU A 12 -11.42 4.68 8.05
N PHE A 13 -10.98 3.41 8.07
CA PHE A 13 -9.64 3.05 7.65
C PHE A 13 -9.48 3.17 6.13
N GLY A 14 -10.49 2.79 5.35
CA GLY A 14 -10.50 3.01 3.91
C GLY A 14 -10.36 4.49 3.55
N ALA A 15 -11.14 5.35 4.19
CA ALA A 15 -11.06 6.79 4.00
C ALA A 15 -9.68 7.35 4.39
N ALA A 16 -9.09 6.87 5.49
CA ALA A 16 -7.74 7.25 5.90
C ALA A 16 -6.69 6.78 4.90
N ALA A 17 -6.81 5.56 4.34
CA ALA A 17 -5.92 5.05 3.32
C ALA A 17 -5.91 5.95 2.07
N HIS A 18 -7.08 6.26 1.50
CA HIS A 18 -7.17 7.15 0.35
C HIS A 18 -6.57 8.51 0.64
N ARG A 19 -6.92 9.12 1.76
CA ARG A 19 -6.43 10.46 2.12
C ARG A 19 -4.91 10.51 2.34
N LEU A 20 -4.31 9.46 2.91
CA LEU A 20 -2.90 9.46 3.27
C LEU A 20 -1.99 8.89 2.19
N PHE A 21 -2.48 8.00 1.33
CA PHE A 21 -1.70 7.51 0.21
C PHE A 21 -1.79 8.40 -1.01
N VAL A 22 -2.96 8.98 -1.32
CA VAL A 22 -3.20 9.70 -2.58
C VAL A 22 -2.87 11.18 -2.43
N GLY A 23 -1.89 11.65 -3.20
CA GLY A 23 -1.53 13.06 -3.27
C GLY A 23 -2.55 13.91 -4.03
N ALA A 24 -2.37 15.23 -3.98
CA ALA A 24 -3.24 16.18 -4.67
C ALA A 24 -3.22 16.04 -6.20
N ASP A 25 -2.18 15.43 -6.75
CA ASP A 25 -2.01 15.09 -8.17
C ASP A 25 -2.68 13.76 -8.57
N GLY A 26 -3.33 13.07 -7.63
CA GLY A 26 -3.96 11.77 -7.84
C GLY A 26 -2.98 10.59 -7.82
N VAL A 27 -1.69 10.83 -7.59
CA VAL A 27 -0.68 9.78 -7.47
C VAL A 27 -0.62 9.28 -6.03
N ALA A 28 -0.78 7.97 -5.85
CA ALA A 28 -0.57 7.38 -4.54
C ALA A 28 0.93 7.11 -4.33
N ILE A 29 1.42 7.41 -3.12
CA ILE A 29 2.82 7.19 -2.74
C ILE A 29 2.87 6.57 -1.34
N GLY A 30 3.82 5.66 -1.15
CA GLY A 30 4.08 5.06 0.15
C GLY A 30 5.43 4.34 0.19
N PHE A 31 5.76 3.80 1.34
CA PHE A 31 6.91 2.93 1.52
C PHE A 31 6.45 1.48 1.63
N LEU A 32 6.96 0.62 0.75
CA LEU A 32 6.73 -0.81 0.80
C LEU A 32 7.91 -1.50 1.49
N ALA A 33 7.61 -2.17 2.59
CA ALA A 33 8.53 -3.09 3.25
C ALA A 33 8.28 -4.51 2.75
N THR A 34 9.35 -5.20 2.38
CA THR A 34 9.38 -6.61 1.98
C THR A 34 10.47 -7.35 2.76
N VAL A 35 10.44 -8.67 2.73
CA VAL A 35 11.44 -9.50 3.41
C VAL A 35 12.00 -10.52 2.43
N SER A 36 13.32 -10.53 2.27
CA SER A 36 14.01 -11.49 1.42
C SER A 36 13.88 -12.93 1.96
N GLU A 37 14.19 -13.89 1.11
CA GLU A 37 14.26 -15.32 1.48
C GLU A 37 15.17 -15.57 2.71
N ARG A 38 16.21 -14.74 2.88
CA ARG A 38 17.14 -14.82 4.02
C ARG A 38 16.70 -14.03 5.26
N GLY A 39 15.45 -13.55 5.29
CA GLY A 39 14.91 -12.77 6.40
C GLY A 39 15.41 -11.32 6.49
N ARG A 40 16.06 -10.79 5.45
CA ARG A 40 16.52 -9.39 5.44
C ARG A 40 15.38 -8.47 5.03
N PRO A 41 15.06 -7.44 5.82
CA PRO A 41 14.06 -6.45 5.44
C PRO A 41 14.59 -5.53 4.34
N HIS A 42 13.74 -5.20 3.38
CA HIS A 42 13.96 -4.15 2.40
C HIS A 42 12.83 -3.13 2.52
N LEU A 43 13.15 -1.86 2.37
CA LEU A 43 12.19 -0.76 2.35
C LEU A 43 12.46 0.11 1.12
N ALA A 44 11.41 0.42 0.37
CA ALA A 44 11.55 1.29 -0.78
C ALA A 44 10.28 2.10 -1.05
N PRO A 45 10.39 3.33 -1.59
CA PRO A 45 9.23 4.06 -2.05
C PRO A 45 8.57 3.33 -3.23
N VAL A 46 7.24 3.38 -3.25
CA VAL A 46 6.40 2.84 -4.31
C VAL A 46 5.25 3.79 -4.61
N CYS A 47 4.69 3.64 -5.81
CA CYS A 47 3.42 4.28 -6.16
C CYS A 47 2.37 3.16 -6.26
N PRO A 48 1.59 2.91 -5.20
CA PRO A 48 0.51 1.95 -5.27
C PRO A 48 -0.57 2.42 -6.25
N VAL A 49 -1.26 1.49 -6.88
CA VAL A 49 -2.29 1.75 -7.89
C VAL A 49 -3.62 1.22 -7.37
N PHE A 50 -4.57 2.11 -7.13
CA PHE A 50 -5.96 1.74 -6.87
C PHE A 50 -6.64 1.46 -8.23
N CYS A 51 -7.10 0.23 -8.43
CA CYS A 51 -7.74 -0.17 -9.68
C CYS A 51 -8.88 -1.15 -9.40
N GLY A 52 -10.11 -0.78 -9.78
CA GLY A 52 -11.29 -1.57 -9.43
C GLY A 52 -11.42 -1.74 -7.93
N ASP A 53 -11.59 -2.98 -7.49
CA ASP A 53 -11.79 -3.35 -6.09
C ASP A 53 -10.46 -3.59 -5.32
N ASP A 54 -9.32 -3.39 -5.98
CA ASP A 54 -8.04 -3.83 -5.46
C ASP A 54 -6.96 -2.74 -5.44
N LEU A 55 -5.93 -3.00 -4.66
CA LEU A 55 -4.72 -2.19 -4.55
C LEU A 55 -3.54 -2.98 -5.09
N PHE A 56 -2.74 -2.35 -5.94
CA PHE A 56 -1.62 -2.99 -6.62
C PHE A 56 -0.31 -2.23 -6.42
N VAL A 57 0.80 -2.94 -6.59
CA VAL A 57 2.11 -2.35 -6.81
C VAL A 57 2.73 -2.95 -8.07
N VAL A 58 3.39 -2.10 -8.86
CA VAL A 58 4.20 -2.51 -9.99
C VAL A 58 5.66 -2.39 -9.59
N ALA A 59 6.45 -3.40 -9.85
CA ALA A 59 7.87 -3.41 -9.52
C ALA A 59 8.68 -3.85 -10.74
N SER A 60 9.82 -3.21 -10.98
CA SER A 60 10.73 -3.67 -12.05
C SER A 60 11.11 -5.14 -11.84
N ALA A 61 11.14 -5.91 -12.92
CA ALA A 61 11.53 -7.32 -12.89
C ALA A 61 12.93 -7.55 -12.27
N ARG A 62 13.81 -6.54 -12.29
CA ARG A 62 15.14 -6.58 -11.70
C ARG A 62 15.21 -6.05 -10.27
N SER A 63 14.10 -5.58 -9.72
CA SER A 63 14.06 -5.05 -8.36
C SER A 63 14.23 -6.17 -7.32
N PRO A 64 15.02 -5.96 -6.26
CA PRO A 64 15.06 -6.89 -5.11
C PRO A 64 13.68 -7.18 -4.54
N ARG A 65 12.77 -6.20 -4.52
CA ARG A 65 11.39 -6.37 -4.09
C ARG A 65 10.64 -7.45 -4.86
N THR A 66 10.85 -7.52 -6.17
CA THR A 66 10.22 -8.55 -7.02
C THR A 66 10.66 -9.94 -6.60
N ALA A 67 11.95 -10.13 -6.33
CA ALA A 67 12.47 -11.39 -5.81
C ALA A 67 11.90 -11.71 -4.42
N ASP A 68 11.85 -10.70 -3.53
CA ASP A 68 11.28 -10.87 -2.20
C ASP A 68 9.81 -11.31 -2.26
N LEU A 69 8.96 -10.58 -2.99
CA LEU A 69 7.53 -10.84 -3.07
C LEU A 69 7.18 -12.18 -3.74
N ARG A 70 8.07 -12.74 -4.54
CA ARG A 70 7.93 -14.08 -5.10
C ARG A 70 8.29 -15.19 -4.13
N THR A 71 9.17 -14.93 -3.17
CA THR A 71 9.61 -15.90 -2.16
C THR A 71 8.89 -15.74 -0.83
N ASN A 72 8.57 -14.50 -0.47
CA ASN A 72 7.84 -14.16 0.75
C ASN A 72 6.77 -13.11 0.42
N THR A 73 5.52 -13.52 0.38
CA THR A 73 4.41 -12.67 -0.01
C THR A 73 4.02 -11.60 1.02
N ALA A 74 4.59 -11.63 2.23
CA ALA A 74 4.27 -10.67 3.28
C ALA A 74 4.75 -9.25 2.92
N PHE A 75 3.91 -8.26 3.19
CA PHE A 75 4.23 -6.86 3.00
C PHE A 75 3.74 -5.98 4.14
N VAL A 76 4.37 -4.82 4.28
CA VAL A 76 3.81 -3.65 4.94
C VAL A 76 3.90 -2.48 3.97
N LEU A 77 2.79 -1.80 3.72
CA LEU A 77 2.72 -0.55 2.97
C LEU A 77 2.42 0.58 3.94
N HIS A 78 3.34 1.53 4.07
CA HIS A 78 3.23 2.69 4.97
C HIS A 78 3.03 3.96 4.15
N ALA A 79 2.02 4.75 4.46
CA ALA A 79 1.85 6.08 3.89
C ALA A 79 2.96 7.03 4.36
N PHE A 80 3.25 8.10 3.62
CA PHE A 80 4.00 9.21 4.19
C PHE A 80 3.22 9.80 5.37
N LEU A 81 3.95 10.40 6.31
CA LEU A 81 3.31 11.07 7.44
C LEU A 81 2.32 12.12 6.94
N GLY A 82 1.11 12.06 7.46
CA GLY A 82 0.10 13.08 7.24
C GLY A 82 0.35 14.32 8.08
N GLN A 83 -0.59 15.24 8.08
CA GLN A 83 -0.53 16.42 8.94
C GLN A 83 -0.46 16.00 10.42
N SER A 84 0.35 16.69 11.20
CA SER A 84 0.53 16.42 12.64
C SER A 84 0.99 14.98 12.92
N ASP A 85 1.93 14.48 12.12
CA ASP A 85 2.55 13.15 12.29
C ASP A 85 1.55 11.98 12.25
N GLU A 86 0.47 12.11 11.48
CA GLU A 86 -0.49 11.04 11.29
C GLU A 86 0.14 9.89 10.49
N GLU A 87 0.03 8.66 11.01
CA GLU A 87 0.60 7.44 10.44
C GLU A 87 -0.49 6.49 9.95
N PHE A 88 -0.25 5.84 8.81
CA PHE A 88 -1.14 4.80 8.31
C PHE A 88 -0.36 3.66 7.66
N GLN A 89 -0.74 2.43 8.01
CA GLN A 89 -0.13 1.22 7.49
C GLN A 89 -1.19 0.22 7.06
N LEU A 90 -0.94 -0.44 5.94
CA LEU A 90 -1.61 -1.67 5.52
C LEU A 90 -0.59 -2.81 5.57
N ALA A 91 -0.99 -3.98 6.04
CA ALA A 91 -0.16 -5.16 6.03
C ALA A 91 -0.96 -6.37 5.55
N GLY A 92 -0.29 -7.33 4.92
CA GLY A 92 -0.94 -8.52 4.40
C GLY A 92 -0.03 -9.33 3.51
N ARG A 93 -0.61 -9.92 2.48
CA ARG A 93 0.09 -10.77 1.50
C ARG A 93 -0.14 -10.28 0.09
N THR A 94 0.83 -10.54 -0.77
CA THR A 94 0.75 -10.21 -2.19
C THR A 94 0.41 -11.43 -3.03
N VAL A 95 -0.23 -11.17 -4.17
CA VAL A 95 -0.47 -12.14 -5.24
C VAL A 95 0.05 -11.56 -6.55
N GLU A 96 0.98 -12.24 -7.23
CA GLU A 96 1.46 -11.81 -8.55
C GLU A 96 0.38 -12.03 -9.61
N ILE A 97 0.08 -10.99 -10.39
CA ILE A 97 -0.97 -10.99 -11.40
C ILE A 97 -0.40 -11.47 -12.73
N VAL A 98 -0.94 -12.59 -13.21
CA VAL A 98 -0.55 -13.21 -14.49
C VAL A 98 -1.61 -13.02 -15.57
N SER A 99 -2.86 -12.74 -15.20
CA SER A 99 -3.99 -12.53 -16.12
C SER A 99 -3.74 -11.31 -17.02
N ALA A 100 -3.72 -11.51 -18.34
CA ALA A 100 -3.46 -10.42 -19.28
C ALA A 100 -4.52 -9.30 -19.24
N PRO A 101 -5.82 -9.58 -19.12
CA PRO A 101 -6.84 -8.54 -18.95
C PRO A 101 -6.65 -7.70 -17.67
N GLU A 102 -6.37 -8.37 -16.55
CA GLU A 102 -6.16 -7.69 -15.26
C GLU A 102 -4.90 -6.82 -15.29
N ARG A 103 -3.79 -7.34 -15.84
CA ARG A 103 -2.57 -6.56 -16.06
C ARG A 103 -2.81 -5.33 -16.92
N ALA A 104 -3.61 -5.47 -17.98
CA ALA A 104 -3.95 -4.35 -18.88
C ALA A 104 -4.78 -3.28 -18.14
N ALA A 105 -5.73 -3.69 -17.29
CA ALA A 105 -6.53 -2.78 -16.48
C ALA A 105 -5.65 -1.99 -15.49
N VAL A 106 -4.74 -2.67 -14.78
CA VAL A 106 -3.80 -1.99 -13.86
C VAL A 106 -2.90 -1.02 -14.61
N HIS A 107 -2.34 -1.41 -15.76
CA HIS A 107 -1.52 -0.50 -16.57
C HIS A 107 -2.28 0.74 -17.03
N ALA A 108 -3.57 0.60 -17.39
CA ALA A 108 -4.42 1.72 -17.78
C ALA A 108 -4.74 2.67 -16.61
N ALA A 109 -4.73 2.15 -15.39
CA ALA A 109 -4.98 2.92 -14.16
C ALA A 109 -3.74 3.64 -13.62
N ILE A 110 -2.53 3.36 -14.13
CA ILE A 110 -1.30 4.04 -13.68
C ILE A 110 -1.32 5.49 -14.14
N PRO A 111 -1.28 6.46 -13.20
CA PRO A 111 -1.38 7.89 -13.56
C PRO A 111 -0.06 8.49 -14.08
N PHE A 112 0.99 7.69 -14.22
CA PHE A 112 2.32 8.12 -14.66
C PHE A 112 2.97 7.06 -15.57
N ALA A 113 3.82 7.47 -16.49
CA ALA A 113 4.41 6.61 -17.52
C ALA A 113 5.83 6.18 -17.16
N SER A 114 6.02 5.22 -16.27
CA SER A 114 7.37 4.75 -15.91
C SER A 114 7.56 3.25 -15.81
N PHE A 115 6.51 2.44 -16.03
CA PHE A 115 6.61 0.99 -16.00
C PHE A 115 6.53 0.36 -17.38
N GLN A 116 7.30 -0.73 -17.58
CA GLN A 116 7.22 -1.53 -18.78
C GLN A 116 6.05 -2.53 -18.67
N ARG A 117 5.45 -2.90 -19.80
CA ARG A 117 4.36 -3.88 -19.83
C ARG A 117 4.76 -5.25 -19.24
N ALA A 118 6.05 -5.58 -19.29
CA ALA A 118 6.58 -6.82 -18.74
C ALA A 118 6.85 -6.77 -17.23
N ASP A 119 6.81 -5.59 -16.60
CA ASP A 119 7.08 -5.48 -15.17
C ASP A 119 6.05 -6.25 -14.35
N PRO A 120 6.46 -7.01 -13.33
CA PRO A 120 5.57 -7.71 -12.43
C PRO A 120 4.60 -6.77 -11.71
N ILE A 121 3.35 -7.23 -11.62
CA ILE A 121 2.27 -6.57 -10.88
C ILE A 121 1.87 -7.47 -9.72
N PHE A 122 1.80 -6.90 -8.53
CA PHE A 122 1.39 -7.60 -7.32
C PHE A 122 0.13 -6.93 -6.75
N ARG A 123 -0.94 -7.70 -6.57
CA ARG A 123 -2.10 -7.28 -5.78
C ARG A 123 -1.75 -7.34 -4.30
N LEU A 124 -2.20 -6.37 -3.54
CA LEU A 124 -2.01 -6.27 -2.10
C LEU A 124 -3.29 -6.72 -1.38
N ASP A 125 -3.30 -7.96 -0.92
CA ASP A 125 -4.41 -8.47 -0.10
C ASP A 125 -4.24 -8.01 1.34
N VAL A 126 -5.16 -7.17 1.81
CA VAL A 126 -5.09 -6.57 3.15
C VAL A 126 -5.53 -7.57 4.21
N GLU A 127 -4.72 -7.73 5.25
CA GLU A 127 -5.00 -8.56 6.42
C GLU A 127 -5.08 -7.73 7.70
N ARG A 128 -4.35 -6.61 7.77
CA ARG A 128 -4.29 -5.73 8.94
C ARG A 128 -4.08 -4.29 8.51
N ALA A 129 -4.57 -3.37 9.34
CA ALA A 129 -4.26 -1.95 9.23
C ALA A 129 -3.91 -1.35 10.59
N LEU A 130 -3.04 -0.35 10.59
CA LEU A 130 -2.74 0.48 11.74
C LEU A 130 -2.92 1.94 11.33
N TRP A 131 -3.64 2.67 12.17
CA TRP A 131 -3.83 4.10 12.01
C TRP A 131 -3.53 4.79 13.34
N VAL A 132 -2.55 5.71 13.33
CA VAL A 132 -2.16 6.51 14.50
C VAL A 132 -2.35 7.98 14.15
N TYR A 133 -3.05 8.70 15.00
CA TYR A 133 -3.23 10.14 14.88
C TYR A 133 -3.19 10.80 16.26
N TRP A 134 -2.97 12.09 16.27
CA TRP A 134 -2.92 12.86 17.48
C TRP A 134 -4.24 13.59 17.69
N ASP A 135 -4.99 13.19 18.74
CA ASP A 135 -6.14 13.95 19.18
C ASP A 135 -5.66 15.25 19.80
N ARG A 136 -6.29 16.37 19.40
CA ARG A 136 -5.95 17.73 19.87
C ARG A 136 -4.47 18.08 19.67
N ALA A 137 -3.95 17.74 18.48
CA ALA A 137 -2.57 18.04 18.12
C ALA A 137 -2.20 19.53 18.37
N GLY A 138 -1.06 19.76 19.00
CA GLY A 138 -0.59 21.11 19.35
C GLY A 138 -1.20 21.69 20.64
N GLN A 139 -2.07 20.96 21.34
CA GLN A 139 -2.60 21.34 22.65
C GLN A 139 -1.80 20.68 23.79
N PRO A 140 -1.77 21.26 25.01
CA PRO A 140 -1.03 20.69 26.16
C PRO A 140 -1.49 19.27 26.55
N ASP A 141 -2.72 18.90 26.23
CA ASP A 141 -3.33 17.61 26.52
C ASP A 141 -3.44 16.71 25.29
N THR A 142 -2.62 16.94 24.27
CA THR A 142 -2.54 16.09 23.07
C THR A 142 -2.29 14.63 23.44
N LYS A 143 -2.97 13.72 22.74
CA LYS A 143 -2.84 12.27 22.95
C LYS A 143 -2.73 11.53 21.62
N ALA A 144 -1.81 10.57 21.56
CA ALA A 144 -1.77 9.62 20.46
C ALA A 144 -2.95 8.64 20.54
N VAL A 145 -3.76 8.59 19.50
CA VAL A 145 -4.81 7.59 19.33
C VAL A 145 -4.29 6.52 18.35
N ARG A 146 -4.24 5.28 18.81
CA ARG A 146 -3.79 4.15 18.00
C ARG A 146 -4.95 3.21 17.75
N ARG A 147 -5.33 3.06 16.49
CA ARG A 147 -6.39 2.18 16.03
C ARG A 147 -5.82 1.05 15.19
N ARG A 148 -6.34 -0.16 15.38
CA ARG A 148 -5.95 -1.36 14.61
C ARG A 148 -7.17 -2.01 14.01
N TRP A 149 -6.96 -2.65 12.86
CA TRP A 149 -7.94 -3.47 12.18
C TRP A 149 -7.27 -4.73 11.63
N PRO A 150 -7.82 -5.92 11.81
CA PRO A 150 -8.45 -6.38 13.02
C PRO A 150 -7.47 -6.37 14.16
#